data_2a27d26d5bbe5d8f7023e0d82244988b
#
_entry.id   2a27d26d5bbe5d8f7023e0d82244988b
#
_cell.length_a   1.000
_cell.length_b   1.000
_cell.length_c   1.000
_cell.angle_alpha   90.00
_cell.angle_beta   90.00
_cell.angle_gamma   90.00
#
_symmetry.space_group_name_H-M   'P 1'
#
loop_
_entity.id
_entity.type
_entity.pdbx_description
1 polymer ?
#
loop_
_entity_poly.entity_id
_entity_poly.type
_entity_poly.pdbx_seq_one_letter_code
_entity_poly.pdbx_strand_id
1 'polypeptide(L)'
;MSADARFCANCGQALTGVAESDDSTQARLLASAPAPLVDKMRSARMTGERKPVTALFADVVGSTALAEQMDPEDWTAMINEAFDLMSGAVFRYEGTIAQLQGDAMLAFFGAPVAHEDDPERAVLAALDMLAATDEFARQLKATHGIDFRIRAGVNTGPVMVGNVGSDLRYEYTALGDAVNVAARMQAAAQTGTILITETTRRLSGDTFELEDLGAIEVKGKTEPVHAFRVIGRKAAAASRRGLVAVGLDSPMVGRDEPLRQLEALFEVVRAGRGRVAFLVGEPGIGKSRLLAELRGRVTPVGPGAEGGAPAAATAQDALVMWVEGRCVSYGRNLPYHLLIDIVRSVLDIPFVASEAETRATLDRQLASLLSDHEWDADTAPYLAHLLALPLRPDEAERANLEGATIQARYVAAAHRLLRALAARGPVVLVCEDLHWADPASIEVVRQLLPLASQLPILFLAAQRADTDSAGWALIGQARELFGDALAELRLEPLSEAESRTLVANLLEIESLPDHVRGVILSRAEGNPFFVEEVVRMLIERGVIVARGDQWVATSDIGTVEIPETLHGLLLARIDQLPASAKRSLRVAAVIGRQFPLRVLERILTATEVSAG
;
A
#
# COMPACT_ATOMS: atom_id res chain seq x y z
N MET A 1 -13.68 51.16 27.84
CA MET A 1 -14.12 49.94 27.18
C MET A 1 -14.99 49.18 28.16
N SER A 2 -16.25 48.92 27.85
CA SER A 2 -17.12 48.11 28.73
C SER A 2 -16.64 46.69 28.75
N ALA A 3 -16.71 46.03 29.90
CA ALA A 3 -16.24 44.63 30.06
C ALA A 3 -16.98 43.60 29.19
N ASP A 4 -18.07 44.01 28.55
CA ASP A 4 -18.97 43.17 27.72
C ASP A 4 -18.84 43.44 26.21
N ALA A 5 -17.83 44.19 25.76
CA ALA A 5 -17.69 44.47 24.34
C ALA A 5 -17.22 43.23 23.57
N ARG A 6 -18.05 42.67 22.72
CA ARG A 6 -17.73 41.52 21.86
C ARG A 6 -16.89 41.86 20.64
N PHE A 7 -16.76 43.13 20.28
CA PHE A 7 -15.98 43.61 19.15
C PHE A 7 -15.17 44.84 19.50
N CYS A 8 -13.99 45.03 18.92
CA CYS A 8 -13.21 46.24 19.03
C CYS A 8 -13.92 47.41 18.33
N ALA A 9 -14.23 48.50 19.09
CA ALA A 9 -14.90 49.67 18.54
C ALA A 9 -14.11 50.43 17.47
N ASN A 10 -12.79 50.14 17.33
CA ASN A 10 -11.89 50.88 16.45
C ASN A 10 -11.55 50.13 15.16
N CYS A 11 -11.54 48.78 15.19
CA CYS A 11 -11.20 47.95 14.01
C CYS A 11 -12.22 46.86 13.67
N GLY A 12 -13.30 46.71 14.44
CA GLY A 12 -14.34 45.72 14.25
C GLY A 12 -13.93 44.28 14.57
N GLN A 13 -12.74 44.04 15.10
CA GLN A 13 -12.27 42.69 15.40
C GLN A 13 -12.99 42.12 16.63
N ALA A 14 -13.41 40.89 16.59
CA ALA A 14 -14.03 40.19 17.71
C ALA A 14 -13.05 40.08 18.89
N LEU A 15 -13.51 40.45 20.08
CA LEU A 15 -12.70 40.46 21.31
C LEU A 15 -12.91 39.21 22.16
N THR A 16 -13.90 38.40 21.86
CA THR A 16 -14.16 37.11 22.53
C THR A 16 -14.84 36.16 21.56
N GLY A 17 -14.31 34.93 21.41
CA GLY A 17 -15.04 33.75 21.03
C GLY A 17 -15.36 33.56 19.55
N VAL A 18 -14.36 33.38 18.70
CA VAL A 18 -14.53 32.67 17.39
C VAL A 18 -13.37 31.68 17.18
N ALA A 19 -12.85 31.08 18.24
CA ALA A 19 -11.81 30.05 18.14
C ALA A 19 -12.26 28.68 18.68
N GLU A 20 -13.50 28.53 19.15
CA GLU A 20 -13.93 27.27 19.78
C GLU A 20 -14.46 26.21 18.83
N SER A 21 -14.91 26.55 17.60
CA SER A 21 -15.52 25.56 16.70
C SER A 21 -14.48 24.69 15.96
N ASP A 22 -13.39 25.27 15.47
CA ASP A 22 -12.36 24.50 14.73
C ASP A 22 -11.51 23.65 15.68
N ASP A 23 -11.12 24.20 16.86
CA ASP A 23 -10.39 23.47 17.90
C ASP A 23 -11.20 22.28 18.46
N SER A 24 -12.53 22.44 18.60
CA SER A 24 -13.40 21.37 19.11
C SER A 24 -13.58 20.24 18.10
N THR A 25 -13.69 20.55 16.81
CA THR A 25 -13.81 19.55 15.73
C THR A 25 -12.52 18.79 15.54
N GLN A 26 -11.37 19.46 15.51
CA GLN A 26 -10.08 18.81 15.40
C GLN A 26 -9.75 17.94 16.62
N ALA A 27 -10.06 18.41 17.84
CA ALA A 27 -9.90 17.60 19.06
C ALA A 27 -10.79 16.36 19.05
N ARG A 28 -12.05 16.48 18.55
CA ARG A 28 -12.98 15.36 18.39
C ARG A 28 -12.46 14.33 17.38
N LEU A 29 -11.95 14.78 16.23
CA LEU A 29 -11.40 13.91 15.20
C LEU A 29 -10.13 13.19 15.66
N LEU A 30 -9.24 13.89 16.40
CA LEU A 30 -8.07 13.24 17.01
C LEU A 30 -8.47 12.21 18.08
N ALA A 31 -9.57 12.43 18.79
CA ALA A 31 -10.10 11.46 19.74
C ALA A 31 -10.70 10.22 19.04
N SER A 32 -11.13 10.33 17.80
CA SER A 32 -11.60 9.21 16.98
C SER A 32 -10.48 8.41 16.31
N ALA A 33 -9.24 8.93 16.33
CA ALA A 33 -8.10 8.22 15.77
C ALA A 33 -7.77 6.95 16.57
N PRO A 34 -7.37 5.84 15.92
CA PRO A 34 -6.98 4.61 16.59
C PRO A 34 -5.88 4.84 17.64
N ALA A 35 -6.05 4.29 18.84
CA ALA A 35 -5.09 4.47 19.94
C ALA A 35 -3.62 4.19 19.58
N PRO A 36 -3.28 3.13 18.78
CA PRO A 36 -1.92 2.90 18.33
C PRO A 36 -1.35 4.03 17.47
N LEU A 37 -2.18 4.68 16.66
CA LEU A 37 -1.76 5.83 15.84
C LEU A 37 -1.51 7.06 16.71
N VAL A 38 -2.38 7.32 17.68
CA VAL A 38 -2.22 8.41 18.67
C VAL A 38 -0.94 8.24 19.47
N ASP A 39 -0.61 7.03 19.91
CA ASP A 39 0.61 6.74 20.64
C ASP A 39 1.86 6.92 19.78
N LYS A 40 1.82 6.50 18.52
CA LYS A 40 2.87 6.78 17.53
C LYS A 40 3.05 8.30 17.31
N MET A 41 1.97 9.04 17.19
CA MET A 41 2.00 10.50 17.04
C MET A 41 2.58 11.20 18.27
N ARG A 42 2.22 10.77 19.48
CA ARG A 42 2.75 11.31 20.74
C ARG A 42 4.23 11.01 20.95
N SER A 43 4.69 9.83 20.55
CA SER A 43 6.10 9.43 20.68
C SER A 43 7.02 10.08 19.65
N ALA A 44 6.49 10.52 18.52
CA ALA A 44 7.22 11.20 17.46
C ALA A 44 7.38 12.70 17.78
N ARG A 45 8.23 13.03 18.77
CA ARG A 45 8.65 14.43 19.01
C ARG A 45 9.48 14.91 17.82
N MET A 46 8.90 15.79 17.00
CA MET A 46 9.54 16.28 15.78
C MET A 46 10.22 17.61 16.02
N THR A 47 11.51 17.65 15.77
CA THR A 47 12.34 18.86 15.77
C THR A 47 12.73 19.16 14.33
N GLY A 48 11.88 19.89 13.58
CA GLY A 48 12.23 20.46 12.27
C GLY A 48 12.98 19.53 11.30
N GLU A 49 12.44 18.35 11.01
CA GLU A 49 13.07 17.38 10.10
C GLU A 49 12.57 17.57 8.65
N ARG A 50 13.48 17.44 7.67
CA ARG A 50 13.12 17.38 6.26
C ARG A 50 12.77 15.93 5.92
N LYS A 51 11.49 15.68 5.57
CA LYS A 51 10.99 14.35 5.18
C LYS A 51 10.27 14.40 3.84
N PRO A 52 10.32 13.33 3.02
CA PRO A 52 9.36 13.14 1.95
C PRO A 52 8.00 12.83 2.59
N VAL A 53 6.98 13.59 2.19
CA VAL A 53 5.61 13.45 2.67
C VAL A 53 4.68 13.44 1.47
N THR A 54 3.64 12.63 1.52
CA THR A 54 2.54 12.72 0.58
C THR A 54 1.42 13.52 1.22
N ALA A 55 1.13 14.69 0.62
CA ALA A 55 0.05 15.57 1.02
C ALA A 55 -1.21 15.23 0.23
N LEU A 56 -2.33 15.08 0.90
CA LEU A 56 -3.66 14.90 0.36
C LEU A 56 -4.51 16.11 0.76
N PHE A 57 -4.98 16.86 -0.23
CA PHE A 57 -6.02 17.87 -0.07
C PHE A 57 -7.34 17.34 -0.59
N ALA A 58 -8.40 17.53 0.18
CA ALA A 58 -9.78 17.27 -0.24
C ALA A 58 -10.66 18.47 0.12
N ASP A 59 -11.66 18.77 -0.71
CA ASP A 59 -12.49 19.98 -0.64
C ASP A 59 -13.90 19.68 -1.12
N VAL A 60 -14.91 20.31 -0.50
CA VAL A 60 -16.31 20.20 -0.90
C VAL A 60 -16.60 21.16 -2.05
N VAL A 61 -17.06 20.60 -3.15
CA VAL A 61 -17.32 21.39 -4.36
C VAL A 61 -18.57 22.26 -4.18
N GLY A 62 -18.42 23.57 -4.41
CA GLY A 62 -19.55 24.51 -4.32
C GLY A 62 -20.04 24.82 -2.89
N SER A 63 -19.23 24.54 -1.90
CA SER A 63 -19.47 24.74 -0.47
C SER A 63 -20.02 26.13 -0.13
N THR A 64 -19.45 27.19 -0.71
CA THR A 64 -19.90 28.58 -0.48
C THR A 64 -21.37 28.77 -0.88
N ALA A 65 -21.77 28.27 -2.06
CA ALA A 65 -23.14 28.37 -2.53
C ALA A 65 -24.10 27.50 -1.72
N LEU A 66 -23.65 26.36 -1.22
CA LEU A 66 -24.44 25.50 -0.32
C LEU A 66 -24.62 26.16 1.05
N ALA A 67 -23.58 26.74 1.61
CA ALA A 67 -23.64 27.45 2.89
C ALA A 67 -24.56 28.66 2.86
N GLU A 68 -24.67 29.39 1.71
CA GLU A 68 -25.57 30.50 1.54
C GLU A 68 -27.07 30.07 1.47
N GLN A 69 -27.35 28.82 1.11
CA GLN A 69 -28.70 28.28 0.92
C GLN A 69 -29.20 27.50 2.14
N MET A 70 -28.33 27.17 3.08
CA MET A 70 -28.65 26.34 4.26
C MET A 70 -28.66 27.17 5.54
N ASP A 71 -29.37 26.65 6.54
CA ASP A 71 -29.22 27.15 7.91
C ASP A 71 -27.79 26.87 8.42
N PRO A 72 -27.13 27.80 9.10
CA PRO A 72 -25.76 27.62 9.60
C PRO A 72 -25.59 26.39 10.50
N GLU A 73 -26.61 25.99 11.26
CA GLU A 73 -26.55 24.80 12.12
C GLU A 73 -26.60 23.53 11.27
N ASP A 74 -27.48 23.47 10.26
CA ASP A 74 -27.58 22.33 9.31
C ASP A 74 -26.32 22.20 8.46
N TRP A 75 -25.77 23.34 7.98
CA TRP A 75 -24.50 23.37 7.27
C TRP A 75 -23.36 22.79 8.13
N THR A 76 -23.26 23.23 9.39
CA THR A 76 -22.22 22.77 10.31
C THR A 76 -22.35 21.27 10.61
N ALA A 77 -23.57 20.78 10.81
CA ALA A 77 -23.82 19.37 11.03
C ALA A 77 -23.40 18.52 9.81
N MET A 78 -23.79 18.93 8.61
CA MET A 78 -23.44 18.26 7.35
C MET A 78 -21.92 18.21 7.11
N ILE A 79 -21.21 19.33 7.31
CA ILE A 79 -19.77 19.39 7.13
C ILE A 79 -19.05 18.54 8.18
N ASN A 80 -19.52 18.52 9.42
CA ASN A 80 -18.94 17.66 10.46
C ASN A 80 -19.10 16.17 10.13
N GLU A 81 -20.25 15.75 9.61
CA GLU A 81 -20.48 14.36 9.17
C GLU A 81 -19.57 14.02 7.99
N ALA A 82 -19.43 14.92 7.02
CA ALA A 82 -18.49 14.73 5.91
C ALA A 82 -17.04 14.59 6.41
N PHE A 83 -16.61 15.41 7.36
CA PHE A 83 -15.28 15.32 7.95
C PHE A 83 -15.08 14.01 8.74
N ASP A 84 -16.09 13.52 9.43
CA ASP A 84 -16.02 12.23 10.12
C ASP A 84 -15.77 11.08 9.12
N LEU A 85 -16.48 11.07 7.99
CA LEU A 85 -16.29 10.10 6.90
C LEU A 85 -14.91 10.20 6.27
N MET A 86 -14.48 11.42 5.92
CA MET A 86 -13.17 11.66 5.30
C MET A 86 -12.02 11.30 6.25
N SER A 87 -12.15 11.64 7.53
CA SER A 87 -11.16 11.33 8.57
C SER A 87 -11.02 9.83 8.77
N GLY A 88 -12.14 9.10 8.75
CA GLY A 88 -12.13 7.64 8.82
C GLY A 88 -11.30 7.01 7.71
N ALA A 89 -11.38 7.54 6.49
CA ALA A 89 -10.55 7.11 5.37
C ALA A 89 -9.06 7.41 5.60
N VAL A 90 -8.71 8.61 6.08
CA VAL A 90 -7.31 8.97 6.40
C VAL A 90 -6.72 8.04 7.47
N PHE A 91 -7.45 7.84 8.58
CA PHE A 91 -6.95 7.03 9.70
C PHE A 91 -6.83 5.55 9.35
N ARG A 92 -7.70 5.03 8.47
CA ARG A 92 -7.59 3.64 7.97
C ARG A 92 -6.25 3.35 7.35
N TYR A 93 -5.67 4.32 6.64
CA TYR A 93 -4.37 4.20 5.99
C TYR A 93 -3.23 4.83 6.80
N GLU A 94 -3.43 5.03 8.10
CA GLU A 94 -2.45 5.61 9.05
C GLU A 94 -1.94 7.00 8.65
N GLY A 95 -2.77 7.77 7.92
CA GLY A 95 -2.52 9.18 7.65
C GLY A 95 -2.79 10.06 8.86
N THR A 96 -2.26 11.27 8.84
CA THR A 96 -2.41 12.27 9.88
C THR A 96 -3.17 13.47 9.34
N ILE A 97 -4.26 13.87 9.99
CA ILE A 97 -4.97 15.11 9.65
C ILE A 97 -4.14 16.28 10.18
N ALA A 98 -3.64 17.09 9.26
CA ALA A 98 -2.82 18.24 9.56
C ALA A 98 -3.65 19.48 9.84
N GLN A 99 -4.69 19.70 9.04
CA GLN A 99 -5.51 20.90 9.13
C GLN A 99 -6.91 20.68 8.54
N LEU A 100 -7.90 21.31 9.15
CA LEU A 100 -9.22 21.53 8.58
C LEU A 100 -9.36 23.05 8.33
N GLN A 101 -9.77 23.43 7.12
CA GLN A 101 -9.93 24.83 6.71
C GLN A 101 -11.31 25.03 6.07
N GLY A 102 -12.27 25.46 6.86
CA GLY A 102 -13.66 25.63 6.37
C GLY A 102 -14.26 24.30 5.95
N ASP A 103 -14.28 24.04 4.65
CA ASP A 103 -14.79 22.83 4.00
C ASP A 103 -13.70 21.94 3.39
N ALA A 104 -12.44 22.27 3.62
CA ALA A 104 -11.29 21.55 3.11
C ALA A 104 -10.54 20.81 4.23
N MET A 105 -9.99 19.64 3.87
CA MET A 105 -9.12 18.82 4.71
C MET A 105 -7.73 18.70 4.10
N LEU A 106 -6.70 18.89 4.92
CA LEU A 106 -5.32 18.54 4.60
C LEU A 106 -4.87 17.36 5.46
N ALA A 107 -4.42 16.30 4.82
CA ALA A 107 -3.84 15.15 5.49
C ALA A 107 -2.44 14.85 4.96
N PHE A 108 -1.60 14.27 5.81
CA PHE A 108 -0.24 13.84 5.50
C PHE A 108 -0.06 12.34 5.67
N PHE A 109 0.69 11.74 4.75
CA PHE A 109 1.20 10.38 4.83
C PHE A 109 2.73 10.45 4.77
N GLY A 110 3.41 9.75 5.69
CA GLY A 110 4.87 9.86 5.84
C GLY A 110 5.32 10.77 6.99
N ALA A 111 4.37 11.37 7.71
CA ALA A 111 4.66 12.18 8.88
C ALA A 111 3.49 12.15 9.89
N PRO A 112 3.74 12.01 11.19
CA PRO A 112 5.05 11.89 11.87
C PRO A 112 5.77 10.58 11.62
N VAL A 113 5.08 9.52 11.24
CA VAL A 113 5.61 8.18 10.97
C VAL A 113 5.64 7.95 9.47
N ALA A 114 6.78 7.53 8.93
CA ALA A 114 6.92 7.17 7.54
C ALA A 114 6.66 5.67 7.32
N HIS A 115 6.01 5.36 6.19
CA HIS A 115 5.80 4.01 5.70
C HIS A 115 6.40 3.88 4.29
N GLU A 116 6.69 2.65 3.89
CA GLU A 116 7.29 2.39 2.56
C GLU A 116 6.34 2.72 1.40
N ASP A 117 5.05 2.78 1.68
CA ASP A 117 3.94 2.90 0.75
C ASP A 117 3.05 4.15 0.99
N ASP A 118 3.59 5.18 1.63
CA ASP A 118 2.85 6.42 1.92
C ASP A 118 2.15 7.05 0.70
N PRO A 119 2.75 7.10 -0.51
CA PRO A 119 2.05 7.59 -1.71
C PRO A 119 0.86 6.72 -2.12
N GLU A 120 0.98 5.39 -2.03
CA GLU A 120 -0.11 4.46 -2.30
C GLU A 120 -1.24 4.62 -1.27
N ARG A 121 -0.91 4.73 0.02
CA ARG A 121 -1.85 4.96 1.12
C ARG A 121 -2.65 6.25 0.94
N ALA A 122 -2.00 7.34 0.52
CA ALA A 122 -2.67 8.61 0.27
C ALA A 122 -3.70 8.53 -0.85
N VAL A 123 -3.36 7.84 -1.95
CA VAL A 123 -4.29 7.66 -3.08
C VAL A 123 -5.44 6.73 -2.70
N LEU A 124 -5.19 5.66 -1.95
CA LEU A 124 -6.23 4.77 -1.42
C LEU A 124 -7.18 5.51 -0.46
N ALA A 125 -6.63 6.33 0.44
CA ALA A 125 -7.44 7.17 1.33
C ALA A 125 -8.34 8.13 0.53
N ALA A 126 -7.81 8.74 -0.54
CA ALA A 126 -8.59 9.60 -1.41
C ALA A 126 -9.73 8.85 -2.14
N LEU A 127 -9.48 7.62 -2.61
CA LEU A 127 -10.50 6.76 -3.21
C LEU A 127 -11.58 6.37 -2.20
N ASP A 128 -11.19 5.98 -0.99
CA ASP A 128 -12.13 5.64 0.08
C ASP A 128 -12.95 6.87 0.53
N MET A 129 -12.35 8.08 0.55
CA MET A 129 -13.07 9.33 0.80
C MET A 129 -14.16 9.56 -0.22
N LEU A 130 -13.86 9.43 -1.53
CA LEU A 130 -14.85 9.56 -2.59
C LEU A 130 -15.98 8.55 -2.43
N ALA A 131 -15.66 7.29 -2.18
CA ALA A 131 -16.65 6.24 -2.01
C ALA A 131 -17.59 6.50 -0.80
N ALA A 132 -17.01 6.87 0.36
CA ALA A 132 -17.77 7.17 1.56
C ALA A 132 -18.67 8.40 1.40
N THR A 133 -18.16 9.44 0.73
CA THR A 133 -18.93 10.67 0.48
C THR A 133 -19.96 10.50 -0.63
N ASP A 134 -19.82 9.58 -1.57
CA ASP A 134 -20.84 9.27 -2.60
C ASP A 134 -22.10 8.65 -1.97
N GLU A 135 -21.95 7.77 -0.97
CA GLU A 135 -23.10 7.23 -0.22
C GLU A 135 -23.83 8.34 0.54
N PHE A 136 -23.06 9.16 1.27
CA PHE A 136 -23.57 10.33 1.98
C PHE A 136 -24.28 11.30 1.05
N ALA A 137 -23.71 11.57 -0.14
CA ALA A 137 -24.31 12.43 -1.17
C ALA A 137 -25.66 11.89 -1.66
N ARG A 138 -25.79 10.57 -1.85
CA ARG A 138 -27.07 9.94 -2.24
C ARG A 138 -28.14 10.14 -1.17
N GLN A 139 -27.79 10.00 0.10
CA GLN A 139 -28.70 10.24 1.23
C GLN A 139 -29.11 11.71 1.30
N LEU A 140 -28.18 12.66 1.22
CA LEU A 140 -28.46 14.11 1.22
C LEU A 140 -29.34 14.51 0.03
N LYS A 141 -29.11 13.95 -1.14
CA LYS A 141 -29.94 14.22 -2.32
C LYS A 141 -31.37 13.71 -2.15
N ALA A 142 -31.55 12.54 -1.54
CA ALA A 142 -32.85 11.95 -1.28
C ALA A 142 -33.65 12.69 -0.20
N THR A 143 -32.98 13.19 0.85
CA THR A 143 -33.63 13.80 2.02
C THR A 143 -33.73 15.31 1.91
N HIS A 144 -32.74 16.00 1.36
CA HIS A 144 -32.62 17.45 1.35
C HIS A 144 -32.50 18.05 -0.06
N GLY A 145 -32.38 17.23 -1.12
CA GLY A 145 -32.20 17.70 -2.50
C GLY A 145 -30.80 18.30 -2.77
N ILE A 146 -29.85 18.12 -1.85
CA ILE A 146 -28.50 18.69 -1.92
C ILE A 146 -27.59 17.77 -2.75
N ASP A 147 -26.88 18.34 -3.72
CA ASP A 147 -25.85 17.63 -4.50
C ASP A 147 -24.46 17.84 -3.86
N PHE A 148 -24.14 16.99 -2.88
CA PHE A 148 -22.87 17.02 -2.18
C PHE A 148 -21.79 16.27 -2.97
N ARG A 149 -20.64 16.89 -3.17
CA ARG A 149 -19.50 16.27 -3.88
C ARG A 149 -18.18 16.80 -3.33
N ILE A 150 -17.17 15.93 -3.32
CA ILE A 150 -15.80 16.34 -3.02
C ILE A 150 -14.91 16.17 -4.23
N ARG A 151 -13.73 16.75 -4.18
CA ARG A 151 -12.61 16.54 -5.10
C ARG A 151 -11.31 16.50 -4.32
N ALA A 152 -10.30 15.79 -4.82
CA ALA A 152 -9.04 15.64 -4.12
C ALA A 152 -7.82 15.84 -5.02
N GLY A 153 -6.72 16.25 -4.40
CA GLY A 153 -5.41 16.37 -5.03
C GLY A 153 -4.32 15.80 -4.15
N VAL A 154 -3.44 14.98 -4.74
CA VAL A 154 -2.36 14.31 -4.02
C VAL A 154 -1.02 14.62 -4.66
N ASN A 155 -0.05 14.98 -3.83
CA ASN A 155 1.33 15.19 -4.28
C ASN A 155 2.34 14.72 -3.23
N THR A 156 3.42 14.13 -3.71
CA THR A 156 4.53 13.66 -2.88
C THR A 156 5.77 14.53 -3.11
N GLY A 157 6.40 14.94 -2.03
CA GLY A 157 7.64 15.71 -2.11
C GLY A 157 8.25 16.04 -0.75
N PRO A 158 9.47 16.62 -0.74
CA PRO A 158 10.15 16.98 0.49
C PRO A 158 9.46 18.16 1.18
N VAL A 159 9.23 18.02 2.48
CA VAL A 159 8.69 19.07 3.34
C VAL A 159 9.51 19.17 4.62
N MET A 160 9.51 20.34 5.24
CA MET A 160 9.99 20.52 6.62
C MET A 160 8.81 20.23 7.55
N VAL A 161 8.93 19.18 8.33
CA VAL A 161 7.90 18.78 9.29
C VAL A 161 8.32 19.23 10.67
N GLY A 162 7.44 19.95 11.36
CA GLY A 162 7.72 20.46 12.70
C GLY A 162 6.48 21.07 13.33
N ASN A 163 6.56 21.32 14.63
CA ASN A 163 5.53 22.08 15.31
C ASN A 163 5.76 23.56 15.06
N VAL A 164 4.79 24.23 14.48
CA VAL A 164 4.77 25.69 14.35
C VAL A 164 3.73 26.22 15.31
N GLY A 165 4.17 26.95 16.35
CA GLY A 165 3.27 27.55 17.33
C GLY A 165 3.88 27.64 18.73
N SER A 166 3.19 28.30 19.67
CA SER A 166 3.53 28.37 21.09
C SER A 166 2.99 27.16 21.85
N ASP A 167 3.48 26.89 23.06
CA ASP A 167 3.14 25.76 23.96
C ASP A 167 1.65 25.49 24.20
N LEU A 168 0.75 26.32 23.67
CA LEU A 168 -0.70 26.22 23.81
C LEU A 168 -1.46 25.84 22.51
N ARG A 169 -0.77 25.77 21.34
CA ARG A 169 -1.36 25.34 20.06
C ARG A 169 -0.37 24.46 19.31
N TYR A 170 -0.69 23.19 19.22
CA TYR A 170 0.04 22.23 18.39
C TYR A 170 -0.63 22.16 17.02
N GLU A 171 -0.22 22.99 16.06
CA GLU A 171 -0.52 22.76 14.66
C GLU A 171 0.62 21.93 14.05
N TYR A 172 0.29 20.74 13.60
CA TYR A 172 1.21 19.90 12.84
C TYR A 172 1.35 20.47 11.43
N THR A 173 2.39 21.25 11.18
CA THR A 173 2.56 21.95 9.92
C THR A 173 3.75 21.39 9.13
N ALA A 174 3.51 21.02 7.90
CA ALA A 174 4.56 20.73 6.92
C ALA A 174 4.73 21.94 6.00
N LEU A 175 5.89 22.58 6.05
CA LEU A 175 6.24 23.71 5.19
C LEU A 175 7.01 23.19 3.97
N GLY A 176 6.46 23.38 2.77
CA GLY A 176 7.15 23.03 1.53
C GLY A 176 6.28 23.24 0.30
N ASP A 177 6.93 23.36 -0.84
CA ASP A 177 6.25 23.48 -2.15
C ASP A 177 5.34 22.27 -2.45
N ALA A 178 5.68 21.09 -1.91
CA ALA A 178 4.91 19.85 -2.09
C ALA A 178 3.45 19.96 -1.63
N VAL A 179 3.20 20.65 -0.51
CA VAL A 179 1.85 20.89 0.04
C VAL A 179 1.05 21.80 -0.89
N ASN A 180 1.68 22.86 -1.38
CA ASN A 180 1.06 23.80 -2.31
C ASN A 180 0.69 23.14 -3.65
N VAL A 181 1.52 22.21 -4.13
CA VAL A 181 1.22 21.46 -5.36
C VAL A 181 0.00 20.56 -5.15
N ALA A 182 -0.11 19.85 -4.00
CA ALA A 182 -1.29 19.05 -3.68
C ALA A 182 -2.58 19.87 -3.67
N ALA A 183 -2.57 21.07 -3.05
CA ALA A 183 -3.71 21.98 -3.05
C ALA A 183 -4.09 22.43 -4.47
N ARG A 184 -3.12 22.64 -5.35
CA ARG A 184 -3.36 23.01 -6.76
C ARG A 184 -3.90 21.86 -7.58
N MET A 185 -3.43 20.62 -7.34
CA MET A 185 -4.01 19.42 -7.94
C MET A 185 -5.48 19.29 -7.55
N GLN A 186 -5.81 19.48 -6.26
CA GLN A 186 -7.19 19.49 -5.78
C GLN A 186 -8.02 20.58 -6.51
N ALA A 187 -7.51 21.81 -6.60
CA ALA A 187 -8.23 22.90 -7.28
C ALA A 187 -8.45 22.63 -8.78
N ALA A 188 -7.54 21.93 -9.44
CA ALA A 188 -7.65 21.54 -10.86
C ALA A 188 -8.51 20.29 -11.07
N ALA A 189 -8.79 19.51 -10.02
CA ALA A 189 -9.57 18.30 -10.12
C ALA A 189 -11.03 18.61 -10.45
N GLN A 190 -11.61 17.81 -11.34
CA GLN A 190 -13.05 17.84 -11.62
C GLN A 190 -13.82 17.33 -10.40
N THR A 191 -15.09 17.71 -10.32
CA THR A 191 -16.01 17.23 -9.27
C THR A 191 -16.03 15.71 -9.21
N GLY A 192 -15.85 15.14 -8.01
CA GLY A 192 -15.84 13.68 -7.82
C GLY A 192 -14.60 12.99 -8.35
N THR A 193 -13.48 13.71 -8.56
CA THR A 193 -12.25 13.09 -9.08
C THR A 193 -11.02 13.38 -8.20
N ILE A 194 -10.00 12.56 -8.38
CA ILE A 194 -8.71 12.66 -7.70
C ILE A 194 -7.64 12.93 -8.76
N LEU A 195 -6.84 13.98 -8.56
CA LEU A 195 -5.65 14.23 -9.36
C LEU A 195 -4.38 13.96 -8.56
N ILE A 196 -3.43 13.29 -9.19
CA ILE A 196 -2.10 13.04 -8.63
C ILE A 196 -1.02 13.57 -9.56
N THR A 197 0.13 13.92 -9.01
CA THR A 197 1.30 14.34 -9.80
C THR A 197 2.09 13.13 -10.30
N GLU A 198 2.99 13.36 -11.29
CA GLU A 198 3.93 12.35 -11.78
C GLU A 198 4.77 11.75 -10.65
N THR A 199 5.22 12.55 -9.69
CA THR A 199 5.97 12.05 -8.52
C THR A 199 5.15 11.05 -7.71
N THR A 200 3.89 11.37 -7.41
CA THR A 200 3.00 10.46 -6.68
C THR A 200 2.72 9.21 -7.49
N ARG A 201 2.42 9.33 -8.81
CA ARG A 201 2.22 8.20 -9.71
C ARG A 201 3.39 7.22 -9.67
N ARG A 202 4.59 7.74 -9.82
CA ARG A 202 5.82 6.96 -9.82
C ARG A 202 6.04 6.21 -8.50
N LEU A 203 5.83 6.90 -7.38
CA LEU A 203 6.07 6.36 -6.04
C LEU A 203 4.97 5.38 -5.59
N SER A 204 3.74 5.51 -6.08
CA SER A 204 2.65 4.56 -5.83
C SER A 204 2.74 3.28 -6.69
N GLY A 205 3.68 3.23 -7.64
CA GLY A 205 3.86 2.05 -8.50
C GLY A 205 2.72 1.83 -9.47
N ASP A 206 2.53 0.58 -9.91
CA ASP A 206 1.49 0.19 -10.89
C ASP A 206 0.18 -0.25 -10.22
N THR A 207 -0.12 0.26 -9.03
CA THR A 207 -1.29 -0.13 -8.23
C THR A 207 -2.60 0.43 -8.78
N PHE A 208 -2.54 1.58 -9.47
CA PHE A 208 -3.73 2.32 -9.90
C PHE A 208 -3.89 2.35 -11.41
N GLU A 209 -5.15 2.32 -11.83
CA GLU A 209 -5.53 2.69 -13.18
C GLU A 209 -5.62 4.21 -13.26
N LEU A 210 -4.86 4.79 -14.19
CA LEU A 210 -4.66 6.23 -14.29
C LEU A 210 -4.94 6.70 -15.72
N GLU A 211 -5.57 7.87 -15.83
CA GLU A 211 -5.68 8.60 -17.07
C GLU A 211 -4.67 9.75 -17.10
N ASP A 212 -3.81 9.75 -18.10
CA ASP A 212 -2.82 10.80 -18.29
C ASP A 212 -3.49 12.08 -18.85
N LEU A 213 -3.45 13.16 -18.08
CA LEU A 213 -3.98 14.46 -18.48
C LEU A 213 -2.92 15.38 -19.10
N GLY A 214 -1.66 14.90 -19.16
CA GLY A 214 -0.54 15.70 -19.62
C GLY A 214 -0.15 16.81 -18.64
N ALA A 215 0.59 17.79 -19.18
CA ALA A 215 1.04 18.95 -18.42
C ALA A 215 -0.10 19.97 -18.28
N ILE A 216 -0.52 20.25 -17.05
CA ILE A 216 -1.56 21.23 -16.75
C ILE A 216 -0.95 22.50 -16.14
N GLU A 217 -1.47 23.65 -16.53
CA GLU A 217 -1.10 24.91 -15.90
C GLU A 217 -1.74 25.03 -14.53
N VAL A 218 -0.92 25.29 -13.51
CA VAL A 218 -1.42 25.47 -12.14
C VAL A 218 -1.03 26.85 -11.61
N LYS A 219 -1.97 27.54 -10.99
CA LYS A 219 -1.79 28.92 -10.52
C LYS A 219 -0.55 29.07 -9.65
N GLY A 220 0.38 29.97 -10.06
CA GLY A 220 1.59 30.30 -9.29
C GLY A 220 2.75 29.32 -9.44
N LYS A 221 2.75 28.47 -10.47
CA LYS A 221 3.95 27.76 -10.97
C LYS A 221 4.32 28.35 -12.35
N THR A 222 5.61 28.48 -12.60
CA THR A 222 6.15 28.90 -13.90
C THR A 222 6.19 27.75 -14.89
N GLU A 223 6.31 26.52 -14.39
CA GLU A 223 6.33 25.29 -15.20
C GLU A 223 5.02 24.52 -15.01
N PRO A 224 4.43 23.99 -16.09
CA PRO A 224 3.27 23.12 -16.00
C PRO A 224 3.58 21.86 -15.17
N VAL A 225 2.58 21.32 -14.48
CA VAL A 225 2.71 20.11 -13.69
C VAL A 225 2.04 18.95 -14.42
N HIS A 226 2.74 17.84 -14.63
CA HIS A 226 2.17 16.65 -15.23
C HIS A 226 1.20 15.99 -14.22
N ALA A 227 -0.05 15.82 -14.63
CA ALA A 227 -1.13 15.36 -13.78
C ALA A 227 -1.78 14.09 -14.34
N PHE A 228 -2.23 13.24 -13.43
CA PHE A 228 -2.95 12.01 -13.74
C PHE A 228 -4.25 11.99 -12.95
N ARG A 229 -5.35 11.56 -13.59
CA ARG A 229 -6.61 11.28 -12.92
C ARG A 229 -6.63 9.83 -12.46
N VAL A 230 -6.93 9.61 -11.19
CA VAL A 230 -7.09 8.26 -10.64
C VAL A 230 -8.47 7.74 -11.05
N ILE A 231 -8.49 6.62 -11.77
CA ILE A 231 -9.72 5.91 -12.17
C ILE A 231 -10.10 4.90 -11.09
N GLY A 232 -9.13 4.19 -10.55
CA GLY A 232 -9.34 3.19 -9.51
C GLY A 232 -8.11 2.36 -9.23
N ARG A 233 -8.25 1.35 -8.40
CA ARG A 233 -7.22 0.35 -8.15
C ARG A 233 -7.29 -0.74 -9.22
N LYS A 234 -6.16 -1.14 -9.81
CA LYS A 234 -6.10 -2.23 -10.78
C LYS A 234 -6.52 -3.54 -10.13
N ALA A 235 -7.36 -4.32 -10.82
CA ALA A 235 -7.65 -5.69 -10.43
C ALA A 235 -6.37 -6.52 -10.59
N ALA A 236 -5.98 -7.24 -9.52
CA ALA A 236 -4.84 -8.17 -9.51
C ALA A 236 -3.64 -7.65 -10.32
N ALA A 237 -3.16 -6.46 -10.01
CA ALA A 237 -1.86 -6.03 -10.48
C ALA A 237 -0.84 -6.97 -9.84
N ALA A 238 -0.44 -8.03 -10.56
CA ALA A 238 0.87 -8.60 -10.33
C ALA A 238 1.80 -7.40 -10.23
N SER A 239 2.33 -7.16 -9.03
CA SER A 239 3.06 -5.94 -8.67
C SER A 239 4.29 -5.80 -9.60
N ARG A 240 4.08 -5.27 -10.80
CA ARG A 240 5.14 -4.83 -11.70
C ARG A 240 5.62 -3.47 -11.21
N ARG A 241 6.23 -3.47 -10.02
CA ARG A 241 7.04 -2.35 -9.56
C ARG A 241 8.35 -2.39 -10.33
N GLY A 242 8.85 -1.26 -10.77
CA GLY A 242 10.15 -1.19 -11.41
C GLY A 242 10.14 -0.53 -12.79
N LEU A 243 11.23 -0.69 -13.53
CA LEU A 243 11.51 -0.08 -14.83
C LEU A 243 10.57 -0.54 -15.97
N VAL A 244 9.79 -1.60 -15.76
CA VAL A 244 8.78 -2.09 -16.73
C VAL A 244 7.78 -0.99 -17.12
N ALA A 245 7.46 -0.08 -16.22
CA ALA A 245 6.58 1.06 -16.49
C ALA A 245 7.19 2.07 -17.48
N VAL A 246 8.51 2.03 -17.67
CA VAL A 246 9.28 2.90 -18.61
C VAL A 246 9.70 2.13 -19.86
N GLY A 247 9.19 0.90 -20.05
CA GLY A 247 9.53 0.06 -21.19
C GLY A 247 10.87 -0.69 -21.05
N LEU A 248 11.48 -0.67 -19.88
CA LEU A 248 12.72 -1.39 -19.58
C LEU A 248 12.36 -2.67 -18.79
N ASP A 249 12.09 -3.74 -19.51
CA ASP A 249 11.91 -5.07 -18.91
C ASP A 249 13.25 -5.82 -18.95
N SER A 250 13.59 -6.49 -17.86
CA SER A 250 14.77 -7.34 -17.77
C SER A 250 14.37 -8.77 -17.48
N PRO A 251 14.98 -9.76 -18.14
CA PRO A 251 14.87 -11.14 -17.69
C PRO A 251 15.25 -11.27 -16.22
N MET A 252 14.65 -12.22 -15.52
CA MET A 252 15.02 -12.52 -14.14
C MET A 252 16.47 -12.99 -14.06
N VAL A 253 17.25 -12.42 -13.16
CA VAL A 253 18.69 -12.72 -13.01
C VAL A 253 18.96 -13.34 -11.64
N GLY A 254 19.78 -14.37 -11.58
CA GLY A 254 20.31 -14.95 -10.35
C GLY A 254 19.27 -15.66 -9.48
N ARG A 255 18.18 -16.12 -10.07
CA ARG A 255 17.09 -16.81 -9.35
C ARG A 255 16.71 -18.15 -9.98
N ASP A 256 17.57 -18.71 -10.83
CA ASP A 256 17.32 -19.98 -11.53
C ASP A 256 17.16 -21.14 -10.56
N GLU A 257 17.99 -21.20 -9.51
CA GLU A 257 17.94 -22.28 -8.52
C GLU A 257 16.67 -22.20 -7.65
N PRO A 258 16.31 -21.05 -7.02
CA PRO A 258 15.04 -20.91 -6.32
C PRO A 258 13.83 -21.23 -7.20
N LEU A 259 13.84 -20.80 -8.46
CA LEU A 259 12.75 -21.06 -9.39
C LEU A 259 12.61 -22.55 -9.71
N ARG A 260 13.72 -23.25 -10.00
CA ARG A 260 13.70 -24.70 -10.22
C ARG A 260 13.19 -25.48 -9.01
N GLN A 261 13.52 -25.04 -7.78
CA GLN A 261 13.00 -25.63 -6.56
C GLN A 261 11.49 -25.46 -6.43
N LEU A 262 10.96 -24.27 -6.73
CA LEU A 262 9.53 -24.02 -6.72
C LEU A 262 8.80 -24.84 -7.82
N GLU A 263 9.37 -24.94 -9.01
CA GLU A 263 8.86 -25.78 -10.09
C GLU A 263 8.81 -27.26 -9.69
N ALA A 264 9.87 -27.76 -9.05
CA ALA A 264 9.91 -29.13 -8.55
C ALA A 264 8.83 -29.40 -7.47
N LEU A 265 8.58 -28.44 -6.58
CA LEU A 265 7.49 -28.55 -5.60
C LEU A 265 6.13 -28.56 -6.29
N PHE A 266 5.94 -27.73 -7.31
CA PHE A 266 4.71 -27.69 -8.08
C PHE A 266 4.46 -29.01 -8.81
N GLU A 267 5.49 -29.64 -9.41
CA GLU A 267 5.35 -30.97 -10.03
C GLU A 267 4.86 -32.03 -9.04
N VAL A 268 5.29 -31.96 -7.78
CA VAL A 268 4.77 -32.86 -6.74
C VAL A 268 3.30 -32.58 -6.44
N VAL A 269 2.88 -31.30 -6.46
CA VAL A 269 1.47 -30.92 -6.27
C VAL A 269 0.63 -31.37 -7.48
N ARG A 270 1.14 -31.25 -8.69
CA ARG A 270 0.50 -31.76 -9.91
C ARG A 270 0.30 -33.27 -9.87
N ALA A 271 1.20 -33.98 -9.20
CA ALA A 271 1.07 -35.42 -8.93
C ALA A 271 0.09 -35.77 -7.77
N GLY A 272 -0.68 -34.80 -7.25
CA GLY A 272 -1.72 -34.99 -6.24
C GLY A 272 -1.26 -34.86 -4.79
N ARG A 273 -0.03 -34.44 -4.52
CA ARG A 273 0.53 -34.33 -3.16
C ARG A 273 0.87 -32.88 -2.84
N GLY A 274 0.18 -32.29 -1.86
CA GLY A 274 0.43 -30.90 -1.50
C GLY A 274 1.82 -30.65 -0.89
N ARG A 275 2.25 -29.40 -0.94
CA ARG A 275 3.53 -28.88 -0.47
C ARG A 275 3.37 -27.50 0.14
N VAL A 276 4.32 -27.15 1.00
CA VAL A 276 4.41 -25.83 1.62
C VAL A 276 5.79 -25.25 1.37
N ALA A 277 5.84 -23.99 0.98
CA ALA A 277 7.09 -23.26 0.84
C ALA A 277 7.00 -21.84 1.41
N PHE A 278 8.06 -21.45 2.13
CA PHE A 278 8.26 -20.09 2.60
C PHE A 278 9.40 -19.45 1.82
N LEU A 279 9.10 -18.31 1.21
CA LEU A 279 10.06 -17.49 0.49
C LEU A 279 10.45 -16.30 1.39
N VAL A 280 11.66 -16.35 1.93
CA VAL A 280 12.14 -15.36 2.90
C VAL A 280 13.22 -14.50 2.27
N GLY A 281 13.16 -13.19 2.47
CA GLY A 281 14.20 -12.28 1.98
C GLY A 281 13.88 -10.83 2.22
N GLU A 282 14.90 -9.98 2.09
CA GLU A 282 14.82 -8.55 2.29
C GLU A 282 13.84 -7.86 1.33
N PRO A 283 13.34 -6.65 1.66
CA PRO A 283 12.57 -5.85 0.72
C PRO A 283 13.34 -5.61 -0.58
N GLY A 284 12.63 -5.65 -1.71
CA GLY A 284 13.26 -5.41 -3.02
C GLY A 284 14.14 -6.53 -3.56
N ILE A 285 14.32 -7.64 -2.82
CA ILE A 285 15.22 -8.76 -3.22
C ILE A 285 14.66 -9.60 -4.39
N GLY A 286 13.41 -9.37 -4.82
CA GLY A 286 12.79 -10.05 -5.95
C GLY A 286 11.83 -11.18 -5.60
N LYS A 287 11.28 -11.26 -4.38
CA LYS A 287 10.29 -12.28 -3.99
C LYS A 287 9.07 -12.32 -4.92
N SER A 288 8.39 -11.20 -5.09
CA SER A 288 7.20 -11.11 -5.96
C SER A 288 7.53 -11.34 -7.43
N ARG A 289 8.74 -10.96 -7.89
CA ARG A 289 9.19 -11.27 -9.26
C ARG A 289 9.35 -12.77 -9.47
N LEU A 290 9.93 -13.48 -8.50
CA LEU A 290 10.08 -14.94 -8.55
C LEU A 290 8.71 -15.64 -8.58
N LEU A 291 7.73 -15.16 -7.80
CA LEU A 291 6.35 -15.68 -7.83
C LEU A 291 5.67 -15.43 -9.17
N ALA A 292 5.85 -14.24 -9.75
CA ALA A 292 5.30 -13.91 -11.06
C ALA A 292 5.90 -14.77 -12.18
N GLU A 293 7.21 -15.04 -12.11
CA GLU A 293 7.90 -15.93 -13.05
C GLU A 293 7.40 -17.38 -12.92
N LEU A 294 7.25 -17.88 -11.70
CA LEU A 294 6.65 -19.19 -11.45
C LEU A 294 5.24 -19.25 -12.03
N ARG A 295 4.40 -18.24 -11.78
CA ARG A 295 3.04 -18.16 -12.33
C ARG A 295 3.04 -18.29 -13.85
N GLY A 296 3.91 -17.53 -14.54
CA GLY A 296 4.03 -17.59 -16.00
C GLY A 296 4.41 -18.97 -16.55
N ARG A 297 5.13 -19.76 -15.74
CA ARG A 297 5.57 -21.11 -16.13
C ARG A 297 4.55 -22.22 -15.83
N VAL A 298 3.80 -22.08 -14.74
CA VAL A 298 2.87 -23.13 -14.30
C VAL A 298 1.43 -22.91 -14.79
N THR A 299 1.03 -21.67 -15.13
CA THR A 299 -0.29 -21.39 -15.71
C THR A 299 -0.18 -21.33 -17.23
N PRO A 300 -0.86 -22.22 -17.98
CA PRO A 300 -0.87 -22.14 -19.44
C PRO A 300 -1.40 -20.78 -19.90
N VAL A 301 -0.72 -20.16 -20.85
CA VAL A 301 -1.22 -18.95 -21.51
C VAL A 301 -2.49 -19.34 -22.27
N GLY A 302 -3.64 -18.80 -21.87
CA GLY A 302 -4.90 -19.03 -22.56
C GLY A 302 -4.84 -18.60 -24.03
N PRO A 303 -5.69 -19.14 -24.94
CA PRO A 303 -5.67 -18.86 -26.37
C PRO A 303 -6.17 -17.44 -26.66
N GLY A 304 -5.29 -16.45 -26.48
CA GLY A 304 -5.61 -15.03 -26.67
C GLY A 304 -4.40 -14.12 -26.92
N ALA A 305 -3.18 -14.62 -26.78
CA ALA A 305 -1.96 -13.88 -27.14
C ALA A 305 -1.54 -14.30 -28.56
N GLU A 306 -1.40 -13.33 -29.42
CA GLU A 306 -1.16 -13.45 -30.86
C GLU A 306 0.02 -14.39 -31.20
N GLY A 307 -0.23 -15.38 -32.09
CA GLY A 307 0.77 -15.92 -33.02
C GLY A 307 1.37 -17.28 -32.72
N GLY A 308 0.65 -18.26 -32.19
CA GLY A 308 1.09 -19.66 -32.19
C GLY A 308 -0.08 -20.65 -32.28
N ALA A 309 -0.05 -21.56 -33.25
CA ALA A 309 -1.04 -22.63 -33.36
C ALA A 309 -1.08 -23.49 -32.08
N PRO A 310 -2.27 -23.84 -31.55
CA PRO A 310 -2.37 -24.64 -30.34
C PRO A 310 -1.77 -26.04 -30.59
N ALA A 311 -0.67 -26.34 -29.87
CA ALA A 311 -0.28 -27.73 -29.72
C ALA A 311 -1.43 -28.44 -28.98
N ALA A 312 -1.86 -29.59 -29.48
CA ALA A 312 -2.97 -30.36 -28.93
C ALA A 312 -2.77 -30.56 -27.42
N ALA A 313 -3.64 -29.93 -26.63
CA ALA A 313 -3.71 -30.12 -25.18
C ALA A 313 -3.97 -31.62 -24.92
N THR A 314 -3.01 -32.30 -24.34
CA THR A 314 -3.17 -33.66 -23.84
C THR A 314 -4.01 -33.59 -22.56
N ALA A 315 -4.74 -34.66 -22.25
CA ALA A 315 -5.59 -34.79 -21.06
C ALA A 315 -4.84 -34.65 -19.71
N GLN A 316 -3.56 -34.28 -19.74
CA GLN A 316 -2.66 -34.02 -18.61
C GLN A 316 -2.52 -32.54 -18.23
N ASP A 317 -3.08 -31.62 -19.04
CA ASP A 317 -3.07 -30.19 -18.74
C ASP A 317 -4.29 -29.86 -17.85
N ALA A 318 -4.29 -30.40 -16.62
CA ALA A 318 -5.24 -30.00 -15.59
C ALA A 318 -5.11 -28.48 -15.36
N LEU A 319 -6.26 -27.79 -15.37
CA LEU A 319 -6.33 -26.34 -15.17
C LEU A 319 -5.70 -25.98 -13.81
N VAL A 320 -4.57 -25.30 -13.85
CA VAL A 320 -3.89 -24.82 -12.62
C VAL A 320 -4.67 -23.64 -12.04
N MET A 321 -5.07 -23.76 -10.78
CA MET A 321 -5.78 -22.71 -10.07
C MET A 321 -4.78 -21.87 -9.27
N TRP A 322 -4.50 -20.66 -9.76
CA TRP A 322 -3.64 -19.70 -9.07
C TRP A 322 -4.49 -18.76 -8.22
N VAL A 323 -4.32 -18.84 -6.89
CA VAL A 323 -5.01 -18.03 -5.89
C VAL A 323 -3.97 -17.19 -5.16
N GLU A 324 -4.18 -15.90 -5.09
CA GLU A 324 -3.23 -14.96 -4.51
C GLU A 324 -3.93 -14.05 -3.51
N GLY A 325 -3.37 -13.93 -2.32
CA GLY A 325 -3.74 -12.94 -1.32
C GLY A 325 -2.51 -12.15 -0.90
N ARG A 326 -2.65 -10.85 -0.73
CA ARG A 326 -1.57 -9.95 -0.37
C ARG A 326 -1.85 -9.24 0.93
N CYS A 327 -0.88 -9.28 1.84
CA CYS A 327 -0.90 -8.44 3.02
C CYS A 327 -0.33 -7.06 2.69
N VAL A 328 -0.96 -6.05 3.24
CA VAL A 328 -0.53 -4.65 3.08
C VAL A 328 -0.16 -4.06 4.43
N SER A 329 0.76 -3.13 4.46
CA SER A 329 1.30 -2.60 5.72
C SER A 329 0.24 -1.92 6.59
N TYR A 330 -0.76 -1.28 5.96
CA TYR A 330 -1.93 -0.69 6.63
C TYR A 330 -3.00 -1.74 6.98
N GLY A 331 -2.92 -2.94 6.44
CA GLY A 331 -3.84 -4.06 6.71
C GLY A 331 -3.71 -4.68 8.10
N ARG A 332 -2.63 -4.40 8.84
CA ARG A 332 -2.43 -4.94 10.21
C ARG A 332 -3.58 -4.64 11.17
N ASN A 333 -4.30 -3.55 10.94
CA ASN A 333 -5.44 -3.12 11.75
C ASN A 333 -6.79 -3.49 11.12
N LEU A 334 -6.82 -4.15 9.95
CA LEU A 334 -8.01 -4.59 9.26
C LEU A 334 -8.16 -6.11 9.44
N PRO A 335 -9.05 -6.57 10.34
CA PRO A 335 -9.22 -8.00 10.57
C PRO A 335 -9.59 -8.75 9.30
N TYR A 336 -8.96 -9.90 9.09
CA TYR A 336 -9.21 -10.79 7.95
C TYR A 336 -8.84 -10.22 6.57
N HIS A 337 -8.01 -9.17 6.49
CA HIS A 337 -7.66 -8.55 5.21
C HIS A 337 -7.11 -9.57 4.19
N LEU A 338 -6.15 -10.42 4.60
CA LEU A 338 -5.59 -11.45 3.73
C LEU A 338 -6.66 -12.45 3.28
N LEU A 339 -7.57 -12.85 4.18
CA LEU A 339 -8.63 -13.79 3.81
C LEU A 339 -9.61 -13.18 2.81
N ILE A 340 -9.96 -11.90 2.98
CA ILE A 340 -10.79 -11.16 2.03
C ILE A 340 -10.15 -11.17 0.64
N ASP A 341 -8.85 -10.92 0.57
CA ASP A 341 -8.11 -10.87 -0.68
C ASP A 341 -8.04 -12.26 -1.35
N ILE A 342 -7.77 -13.31 -0.57
CA ILE A 342 -7.84 -14.70 -1.03
C ILE A 342 -9.23 -15.04 -1.58
N VAL A 343 -10.30 -14.71 -0.85
CA VAL A 343 -11.69 -14.99 -1.29
C VAL A 343 -12.01 -14.24 -2.57
N ARG A 344 -11.60 -12.98 -2.70
CA ARG A 344 -11.76 -12.21 -3.94
C ARG A 344 -11.02 -12.86 -5.11
N SER A 345 -9.79 -13.32 -4.88
CA SER A 345 -8.98 -14.03 -5.87
C SER A 345 -9.64 -15.35 -6.32
N VAL A 346 -10.13 -16.15 -5.36
CA VAL A 346 -10.84 -17.42 -5.66
C VAL A 346 -12.09 -17.19 -6.48
N LEU A 347 -12.84 -16.14 -6.19
CA LEU A 347 -14.14 -15.86 -6.80
C LEU A 347 -14.04 -14.91 -8.01
N ASP A 348 -12.83 -14.52 -8.40
CA ASP A 348 -12.57 -13.56 -9.49
C ASP A 348 -13.40 -12.26 -9.33
N ILE A 349 -13.44 -11.74 -8.10
CA ILE A 349 -14.15 -10.50 -7.76
C ILE A 349 -13.19 -9.32 -7.92
N PRO A 350 -13.42 -8.41 -8.89
CA PRO A 350 -12.60 -7.22 -9.05
C PRO A 350 -12.59 -6.34 -7.79
N PHE A 351 -11.45 -5.73 -7.50
CA PHE A 351 -11.32 -4.88 -6.30
C PHE A 351 -12.23 -3.65 -6.34
N VAL A 352 -12.45 -3.09 -7.52
CA VAL A 352 -13.31 -1.91 -7.78
C VAL A 352 -14.77 -2.27 -8.11
N ALA A 353 -15.17 -3.54 -7.95
CA ALA A 353 -16.55 -3.93 -8.20
C ALA A 353 -17.49 -3.26 -7.19
N SER A 354 -18.62 -2.74 -7.67
CA SER A 354 -19.70 -2.26 -6.83
C SER A 354 -20.26 -3.38 -5.95
N GLU A 355 -20.97 -3.01 -4.89
CA GLU A 355 -21.63 -3.97 -4.00
C GLU A 355 -22.54 -4.96 -4.77
N ALA A 356 -23.33 -4.43 -5.72
CA ALA A 356 -24.22 -5.24 -6.55
C ALA A 356 -23.45 -6.22 -7.46
N GLU A 357 -22.37 -5.77 -8.08
CA GLU A 357 -21.49 -6.62 -8.91
C GLU A 357 -20.76 -7.66 -8.06
N THR A 358 -20.26 -7.28 -6.89
CA THR A 358 -19.62 -8.19 -5.94
C THR A 358 -20.60 -9.28 -5.52
N ARG A 359 -21.86 -8.93 -5.19
CA ARG A 359 -22.90 -9.89 -4.83
C ARG A 359 -23.24 -10.82 -6.01
N ALA A 360 -23.45 -10.27 -7.18
CA ALA A 360 -23.78 -11.07 -8.38
C ALA A 360 -22.65 -12.04 -8.75
N THR A 361 -21.40 -11.61 -8.58
CA THR A 361 -20.23 -12.46 -8.85
C THR A 361 -20.07 -13.53 -7.78
N LEU A 362 -20.24 -13.19 -6.50
CA LEU A 362 -20.25 -14.15 -5.39
C LEU A 362 -21.25 -15.26 -5.64
N ASP A 363 -22.52 -14.92 -5.90
CA ASP A 363 -23.59 -15.89 -6.13
C ASP A 363 -23.29 -16.80 -7.34
N ARG A 364 -22.88 -16.22 -8.47
CA ARG A 364 -22.54 -16.95 -9.68
C ARG A 364 -21.36 -17.90 -9.50
N GLN A 365 -20.29 -17.42 -8.87
CA GLN A 365 -19.08 -18.23 -8.67
C GLN A 365 -19.30 -19.34 -7.65
N LEU A 366 -20.02 -19.07 -6.56
CA LEU A 366 -20.38 -20.11 -5.59
C LEU A 366 -21.24 -21.18 -6.22
N ALA A 367 -22.26 -20.81 -7.01
CA ALA A 367 -23.09 -21.76 -7.75
C ALA A 367 -22.26 -22.61 -8.72
N SER A 368 -21.23 -22.03 -9.36
CA SER A 368 -20.32 -22.76 -10.23
C SER A 368 -19.38 -23.69 -9.45
N LEU A 369 -18.79 -23.22 -8.36
CA LEU A 369 -17.76 -23.95 -7.60
C LEU A 369 -18.34 -25.10 -6.76
N LEU A 370 -19.53 -24.90 -6.19
CA LEU A 370 -20.14 -25.79 -5.22
C LEU A 370 -21.37 -26.53 -5.79
N SER A 371 -21.47 -26.70 -7.10
CA SER A 371 -22.66 -27.22 -7.80
C SER A 371 -23.04 -28.68 -7.52
N ASP A 372 -22.16 -29.48 -6.93
CA ASP A 372 -22.44 -30.90 -6.65
C ASP A 372 -22.70 -31.15 -5.14
N HIS A 373 -23.96 -31.01 -4.73
CA HIS A 373 -24.57 -31.52 -3.48
C HIS A 373 -24.11 -30.95 -2.13
N GLU A 374 -23.07 -30.12 -2.06
CA GLU A 374 -22.60 -29.48 -0.80
C GLU A 374 -22.84 -27.97 -0.78
N TRP A 375 -23.84 -27.49 -1.50
CA TRP A 375 -24.29 -26.11 -1.41
C TRP A 375 -24.92 -25.89 -0.04
N ASP A 376 -24.06 -25.80 0.94
CA ASP A 376 -24.48 -25.44 2.27
C ASP A 376 -24.87 -23.97 2.24
N ALA A 377 -26.16 -23.71 2.37
CA ALA A 377 -26.72 -22.37 2.47
C ALA A 377 -26.01 -21.52 3.54
N ASP A 378 -25.21 -22.14 4.39
CA ASP A 378 -24.42 -21.53 5.43
C ASP A 378 -23.08 -20.94 4.96
N THR A 379 -22.60 -21.20 3.73
CA THR A 379 -21.31 -20.63 3.25
C THR A 379 -21.47 -19.23 2.68
N ALA A 380 -22.50 -19.00 1.87
CA ALA A 380 -22.73 -17.73 1.20
C ALA A 380 -22.93 -16.54 2.18
N PRO A 381 -23.71 -16.66 3.27
CA PRO A 381 -23.87 -15.56 4.22
C PRO A 381 -22.56 -15.11 4.87
N TYR A 382 -21.68 -16.05 5.22
CA TYR A 382 -20.42 -15.73 5.88
C TYR A 382 -19.41 -15.10 4.91
N LEU A 383 -19.37 -15.53 3.65
CA LEU A 383 -18.56 -14.88 2.62
C LEU A 383 -19.10 -13.50 2.25
N ALA A 384 -20.43 -13.34 2.19
CA ALA A 384 -21.05 -12.04 2.00
C ALA A 384 -20.70 -11.07 3.14
N HIS A 385 -20.83 -11.52 4.39
CA HIS A 385 -20.46 -10.73 5.56
C HIS A 385 -18.95 -10.39 5.58
N LEU A 386 -18.08 -11.35 5.25
CA LEU A 386 -16.62 -11.13 5.15
C LEU A 386 -16.28 -10.06 4.09
N LEU A 387 -17.02 -10.04 2.98
CA LEU A 387 -16.90 -9.05 1.90
C LEU A 387 -17.64 -7.73 2.18
N ALA A 388 -18.15 -7.55 3.40
CA ALA A 388 -18.94 -6.39 3.82
C ALA A 388 -20.20 -6.14 2.97
N LEU A 389 -20.80 -7.20 2.42
CA LEU A 389 -22.06 -7.12 1.69
C LEU A 389 -23.26 -7.20 2.65
N PRO A 390 -24.36 -6.47 2.40
CA PRO A 390 -25.58 -6.62 3.17
C PRO A 390 -26.14 -8.03 3.00
N LEU A 391 -26.54 -8.65 4.12
CA LEU A 391 -27.15 -9.96 4.12
C LEU A 391 -28.60 -9.87 3.62
N ARG A 392 -29.05 -10.84 2.86
CA ARG A 392 -30.46 -11.03 2.53
C ARG A 392 -31.25 -11.42 3.78
N PRO A 393 -32.57 -11.15 3.83
CA PRO A 393 -33.36 -11.48 5.02
C PRO A 393 -33.23 -12.95 5.45
N ASP A 394 -33.25 -13.88 4.50
CA ASP A 394 -33.10 -15.31 4.73
C ASP A 394 -31.68 -15.71 5.13
N GLU A 395 -30.66 -14.99 4.67
CA GLU A 395 -29.27 -15.16 5.12
C GLU A 395 -29.08 -14.64 6.53
N ALA A 396 -29.66 -13.48 6.86
CA ALA A 396 -29.57 -12.87 8.19
C ALA A 396 -30.23 -13.73 9.29
N GLU A 397 -31.37 -14.38 8.96
CA GLU A 397 -32.03 -15.31 9.90
C GLU A 397 -31.20 -16.58 10.19
N ARG A 398 -30.41 -17.04 9.22
CA ARG A 398 -29.59 -18.25 9.33
C ARG A 398 -28.21 -18.00 9.87
N ALA A 399 -27.63 -16.83 9.61
CA ALA A 399 -26.28 -16.50 9.98
C ALA A 399 -26.15 -16.19 11.48
N ASN A 400 -25.32 -16.96 12.18
CA ASN A 400 -24.90 -16.58 13.52
C ASN A 400 -23.60 -15.78 13.44
N LEU A 401 -23.70 -14.47 13.57
CA LEU A 401 -22.61 -13.50 13.43
C LEU A 401 -21.98 -13.13 14.78
N GLU A 402 -22.28 -13.86 15.87
CA GLU A 402 -21.79 -13.50 17.20
C GLU A 402 -20.40 -14.08 17.51
N GLY A 403 -19.50 -13.21 17.97
CA GLY A 403 -18.26 -13.51 18.69
C GLY A 403 -17.31 -14.52 18.03
N ALA A 404 -16.72 -15.39 18.83
CA ALA A 404 -15.72 -16.37 18.38
C ALA A 404 -16.25 -17.39 17.34
N THR A 405 -17.56 -17.53 17.20
CA THR A 405 -18.20 -18.41 16.23
C THR A 405 -17.99 -17.96 14.79
N ILE A 406 -17.91 -16.65 14.54
CA ILE A 406 -17.79 -16.09 13.18
C ILE A 406 -16.46 -16.46 12.53
N GLN A 407 -15.36 -16.44 13.26
CA GLN A 407 -14.05 -16.84 12.74
C GLN A 407 -14.04 -18.30 12.28
N ALA A 408 -14.59 -19.20 13.08
CA ALA A 408 -14.70 -20.62 12.72
C ALA A 408 -15.54 -20.82 11.44
N ARG A 409 -16.57 -19.98 11.22
CA ARG A 409 -17.40 -19.99 10.02
C ARG A 409 -16.63 -19.49 8.79
N TYR A 410 -15.82 -18.42 8.93
CA TYR A 410 -14.95 -17.95 7.84
C TYR A 410 -13.93 -19.01 7.43
N VAL A 411 -13.29 -19.66 8.41
CA VAL A 411 -12.36 -20.76 8.16
C VAL A 411 -13.07 -21.92 7.45
N ALA A 412 -14.26 -22.31 7.91
CA ALA A 412 -15.03 -23.39 7.28
C ALA A 412 -15.41 -23.04 5.83
N ALA A 413 -15.82 -21.80 5.56
CA ALA A 413 -16.11 -21.33 4.21
C ALA A 413 -14.86 -21.36 3.31
N ALA A 414 -13.72 -20.89 3.80
CA ALA A 414 -12.44 -20.92 3.07
C ALA A 414 -11.98 -22.37 2.79
N HIS A 415 -12.13 -23.27 3.75
CA HIS A 415 -11.86 -24.72 3.58
C HIS A 415 -12.69 -25.31 2.44
N ARG A 416 -13.99 -25.01 2.38
CA ARG A 416 -14.88 -25.49 1.33
C ARG A 416 -14.46 -24.98 -0.04
N LEU A 417 -14.16 -23.67 -0.15
CA LEU A 417 -13.67 -23.10 -1.40
C LEU A 417 -12.38 -23.76 -1.89
N LEU A 418 -11.39 -23.90 -1.02
CA LEU A 418 -10.12 -24.52 -1.37
C LEU A 418 -10.26 -26.00 -1.75
N ARG A 419 -11.15 -26.76 -1.07
CA ARG A 419 -11.46 -28.14 -1.45
C ARG A 419 -12.14 -28.22 -2.82
N ALA A 420 -13.09 -27.34 -3.08
CA ALA A 420 -13.78 -27.29 -4.39
C ALA A 420 -12.81 -26.94 -5.52
N LEU A 421 -11.87 -26.02 -5.30
CA LEU A 421 -10.81 -25.71 -6.26
C LEU A 421 -9.88 -26.90 -6.48
N ALA A 422 -9.40 -27.52 -5.38
CA ALA A 422 -8.48 -28.65 -5.45
C ALA A 422 -9.09 -29.90 -6.11
N ALA A 423 -10.42 -30.04 -6.09
CA ALA A 423 -11.13 -31.07 -6.85
C ALA A 423 -11.12 -30.85 -8.36
N ARG A 424 -10.88 -29.63 -8.83
CA ARG A 424 -10.82 -29.27 -10.26
C ARG A 424 -9.41 -29.36 -10.84
N GLY A 425 -8.38 -29.25 -9.99
CA GLY A 425 -6.98 -29.30 -10.40
C GLY A 425 -6.02 -28.86 -9.31
N PRO A 426 -4.71 -28.87 -9.57
CA PRO A 426 -3.71 -28.41 -8.64
C PRO A 426 -3.91 -26.91 -8.33
N VAL A 427 -3.80 -26.55 -7.05
CA VAL A 427 -3.96 -25.18 -6.55
C VAL A 427 -2.61 -24.64 -6.11
N VAL A 428 -2.27 -23.42 -6.53
CA VAL A 428 -1.18 -22.63 -5.97
C VAL A 428 -1.80 -21.50 -5.14
N LEU A 429 -1.68 -21.58 -3.82
CA LEU A 429 -2.17 -20.56 -2.89
C LEU A 429 -1.00 -19.72 -2.43
N VAL A 430 -0.95 -18.47 -2.88
CA VAL A 430 0.10 -17.50 -2.58
C VAL A 430 -0.36 -16.53 -1.50
N CYS A 431 0.46 -16.36 -0.46
CA CYS A 431 0.31 -15.31 0.55
C CYS A 431 1.50 -14.38 0.49
N GLU A 432 1.35 -13.22 -0.16
CA GLU A 432 2.42 -12.24 -0.28
C GLU A 432 2.50 -11.30 0.94
N ASP A 433 3.71 -10.89 1.24
CA ASP A 433 4.04 -9.94 2.31
C ASP A 433 3.46 -10.31 3.69
N LEU A 434 3.49 -11.62 4.03
CA LEU A 434 2.85 -12.20 5.22
C LEU A 434 3.31 -11.55 6.55
N HIS A 435 4.47 -10.89 6.58
CA HIS A 435 4.93 -10.11 7.73
C HIS A 435 4.04 -8.88 8.05
N TRP A 436 3.15 -8.49 7.12
CA TRP A 436 2.14 -7.44 7.30
C TRP A 436 0.75 -7.97 7.68
N ALA A 437 0.58 -9.30 7.78
CA ALA A 437 -0.73 -9.89 8.08
C ALA A 437 -1.24 -9.46 9.46
N ASP A 438 -2.54 -9.21 9.54
CA ASP A 438 -3.25 -9.01 10.80
C ASP A 438 -3.37 -10.32 11.60
N PRO A 439 -3.50 -10.26 12.93
CA PRO A 439 -3.54 -11.46 13.76
C PRO A 439 -4.68 -12.42 13.42
N ALA A 440 -5.85 -11.91 12.98
CA ALA A 440 -6.99 -12.75 12.62
C ALA A 440 -6.72 -13.49 11.31
N SER A 441 -6.10 -12.85 10.33
CA SER A 441 -5.65 -13.50 9.09
C SER A 441 -4.59 -14.57 9.35
N ILE A 442 -3.61 -14.32 10.22
CA ILE A 442 -2.60 -15.33 10.60
C ILE A 442 -3.26 -16.56 11.23
N GLU A 443 -4.22 -16.36 12.10
CA GLU A 443 -4.95 -17.47 12.72
C GLU A 443 -5.74 -18.29 11.68
N VAL A 444 -6.36 -17.64 10.70
CA VAL A 444 -7.02 -18.32 9.58
C VAL A 444 -6.01 -19.11 8.75
N VAL A 445 -4.90 -18.52 8.35
CA VAL A 445 -3.84 -19.21 7.60
C VAL A 445 -3.31 -20.41 8.37
N ARG A 446 -3.12 -20.27 9.68
CA ARG A 446 -2.69 -21.36 10.58
C ARG A 446 -3.63 -22.55 10.52
N GLN A 447 -4.94 -22.30 10.40
CA GLN A 447 -5.96 -23.35 10.29
C GLN A 447 -6.11 -23.90 8.87
N LEU A 448 -5.80 -23.11 7.83
CA LEU A 448 -5.81 -23.55 6.43
C LEU A 448 -4.57 -24.35 6.03
N LEU A 449 -3.42 -24.08 6.66
CA LEU A 449 -2.14 -24.69 6.33
C LEU A 449 -2.18 -26.24 6.30
N PRO A 450 -2.85 -26.96 7.23
CA PRO A 450 -2.95 -28.41 7.19
C PRO A 450 -3.64 -28.97 5.94
N LEU A 451 -4.40 -28.17 5.18
CA LEU A 451 -5.02 -28.63 3.93
C LEU A 451 -3.97 -29.05 2.90
N ALA A 452 -2.79 -28.45 2.90
CA ALA A 452 -1.69 -28.84 2.02
C ALA A 452 -1.19 -30.27 2.27
N SER A 453 -1.47 -30.90 3.40
CA SER A 453 -1.18 -32.33 3.61
C SER A 453 -2.23 -33.25 3.02
N GLN A 454 -3.43 -32.75 2.70
CA GLN A 454 -4.59 -33.53 2.30
C GLN A 454 -4.99 -33.31 0.84
N LEU A 455 -4.65 -32.18 0.26
CA LEU A 455 -5.09 -31.72 -1.04
C LEU A 455 -3.89 -31.35 -1.92
N PRO A 456 -4.04 -31.38 -3.25
CA PRO A 456 -3.00 -30.92 -4.19
C PRO A 456 -2.87 -29.40 -4.16
N ILE A 457 -2.38 -28.85 -3.06
CA ILE A 457 -2.17 -27.42 -2.83
C ILE A 457 -0.69 -27.16 -2.65
N LEU A 458 -0.11 -26.25 -3.44
CA LEU A 458 1.15 -25.59 -3.15
C LEU A 458 0.85 -24.32 -2.35
N PHE A 459 1.09 -24.37 -1.05
CA PHE A 459 1.02 -23.18 -0.21
C PHE A 459 2.36 -22.43 -0.28
N LEU A 460 2.33 -21.21 -0.81
CA LEU A 460 3.49 -20.33 -0.94
C LEU A 460 3.31 -19.09 -0.08
N ALA A 461 4.19 -18.87 0.89
CA ALA A 461 4.20 -17.67 1.70
C ALA A 461 5.47 -16.85 1.46
N ALA A 462 5.32 -15.60 1.05
CA ALA A 462 6.43 -14.67 0.90
C ALA A 462 6.47 -13.68 2.07
N GLN A 463 7.64 -13.56 2.73
CA GLN A 463 7.80 -12.66 3.87
C GLN A 463 9.24 -12.18 4.05
N ARG A 464 9.43 -11.21 4.95
CA ARG A 464 10.76 -10.75 5.39
C ARG A 464 11.30 -11.67 6.48
N ALA A 465 12.61 -11.57 6.74
CA ALA A 465 13.27 -12.23 7.87
C ALA A 465 13.02 -11.48 9.20
N ASP A 466 11.77 -11.13 9.44
CA ASP A 466 11.31 -10.44 10.66
C ASP A 466 10.77 -11.47 11.67
N THR A 467 11.63 -11.84 12.62
CA THR A 467 11.31 -12.85 13.64
C THR A 467 10.22 -12.43 14.62
N ASP A 468 9.94 -11.13 14.72
CA ASP A 468 8.94 -10.57 15.62
C ASP A 468 7.56 -10.49 14.95
N SER A 469 7.49 -10.73 13.62
CA SER A 469 6.22 -10.73 12.91
C SER A 469 5.38 -11.97 13.22
N ALA A 470 4.05 -11.79 13.25
CA ALA A 470 3.11 -12.90 13.44
C ALA A 470 3.24 -13.97 12.34
N GLY A 471 3.61 -13.57 11.11
CA GLY A 471 3.87 -14.47 9.99
C GLY A 471 5.06 -15.40 10.22
N TRP A 472 6.07 -14.98 11.01
CA TRP A 472 7.23 -15.82 11.30
C TRP A 472 6.89 -17.07 12.13
N ALA A 473 5.91 -16.96 13.04
CA ALA A 473 5.47 -18.09 13.85
C ALA A 473 4.88 -19.23 13.01
N LEU A 474 4.32 -18.95 11.84
CA LEU A 474 3.81 -19.97 10.91
C LEU A 474 4.90 -20.90 10.38
N ILE A 475 6.13 -20.43 10.22
CA ILE A 475 7.26 -21.27 9.78
C ILE A 475 7.51 -22.38 10.82
N GLY A 476 7.48 -22.04 12.12
CA GLY A 476 7.62 -23.01 13.21
C GLY A 476 6.56 -24.11 13.13
N GLN A 477 5.30 -23.73 13.00
CA GLN A 477 4.20 -24.67 12.84
C GLN A 477 4.33 -25.52 11.56
N ALA A 478 4.73 -24.91 10.45
CA ALA A 478 4.93 -25.63 9.20
C ALA A 478 6.04 -26.69 9.31
N ARG A 479 7.13 -26.40 10.04
CA ARG A 479 8.19 -27.37 10.32
C ARG A 479 7.68 -28.59 11.08
N GLU A 480 6.84 -28.35 12.07
CA GLU A 480 6.24 -29.43 12.87
C GLU A 480 5.26 -30.29 12.04
N LEU A 481 4.45 -29.66 11.18
CA LEU A 481 3.41 -30.36 10.43
C LEU A 481 3.94 -31.06 9.17
N PHE A 482 4.92 -30.51 8.50
CA PHE A 482 5.31 -30.94 7.15
C PHE A 482 6.70 -31.56 7.09
N GLY A 483 7.59 -31.29 8.05
CA GLY A 483 8.95 -31.85 8.04
C GLY A 483 9.63 -31.68 6.69
N ASP A 484 10.01 -32.77 6.03
CA ASP A 484 10.68 -32.77 4.72
C ASP A 484 9.79 -32.30 3.54
N ALA A 485 8.48 -32.15 3.76
CA ALA A 485 7.57 -31.61 2.76
C ALA A 485 7.49 -30.06 2.78
N LEU A 486 8.17 -29.43 3.73
CA LEU A 486 8.37 -27.99 3.81
C LEU A 486 9.64 -27.58 3.04
N ALA A 487 9.53 -26.52 2.25
CA ALA A 487 10.69 -25.83 1.67
C ALA A 487 10.84 -24.42 2.26
N GLU A 488 12.04 -24.08 2.70
CA GLU A 488 12.38 -22.72 3.13
C GLU A 488 13.43 -22.15 2.18
N LEU A 489 13.00 -21.25 1.30
CA LEU A 489 13.87 -20.61 0.32
C LEU A 489 14.25 -19.22 0.82
N ARG A 490 15.54 -19.02 1.06
CA ARG A 490 16.09 -17.71 1.40
C ARG A 490 16.68 -17.05 0.17
N LEU A 491 16.19 -15.86 -0.17
CA LEU A 491 16.76 -15.08 -1.25
C LEU A 491 17.85 -14.16 -0.70
N GLU A 492 19.07 -14.43 -1.15
CA GLU A 492 20.23 -13.61 -0.84
C GLU A 492 20.40 -12.47 -1.86
N PRO A 493 21.14 -11.41 -1.54
CA PRO A 493 21.52 -10.39 -2.50
C PRO A 493 22.16 -11.00 -3.75
N LEU A 494 21.96 -10.36 -4.91
CA LEU A 494 22.64 -10.77 -6.13
C LEU A 494 24.17 -10.64 -5.97
N SER A 495 24.90 -11.60 -6.49
CA SER A 495 26.34 -11.47 -6.64
C SER A 495 26.71 -10.28 -7.53
N GLU A 496 27.97 -9.85 -7.47
CA GLU A 496 28.45 -8.77 -8.35
C GLU A 496 28.28 -9.11 -9.83
N ALA A 497 28.50 -10.37 -10.21
CA ALA A 497 28.33 -10.84 -11.59
C ALA A 497 26.85 -10.78 -12.03
N GLU A 498 25.93 -11.25 -11.18
CA GLU A 498 24.49 -11.18 -11.43
C GLU A 498 23.99 -9.74 -11.48
N SER A 499 24.47 -8.87 -10.58
CA SER A 499 24.12 -7.44 -10.59
C SER A 499 24.62 -6.75 -11.87
N ARG A 500 25.80 -7.10 -12.36
CA ARG A 500 26.31 -6.62 -13.67
C ARG A 500 25.43 -7.09 -14.82
N THR A 501 25.00 -8.35 -14.79
CA THR A 501 24.07 -8.90 -15.79
C THR A 501 22.73 -8.18 -15.76
N LEU A 502 22.19 -7.89 -14.57
CA LEU A 502 20.94 -7.13 -14.42
C LEU A 502 21.07 -5.72 -15.02
N VAL A 503 22.15 -5.01 -14.73
CA VAL A 503 22.42 -3.67 -15.31
C VAL A 503 22.54 -3.74 -16.84
N ALA A 504 23.21 -4.75 -17.37
CA ALA A 504 23.37 -4.93 -18.82
C ALA A 504 22.01 -5.22 -19.49
N ASN A 505 21.19 -6.07 -18.90
CA ASN A 505 19.86 -6.39 -19.42
C ASN A 505 18.92 -5.18 -19.40
N LEU A 506 18.94 -4.37 -18.33
CA LEU A 506 18.08 -3.20 -18.20
C LEU A 506 18.39 -2.11 -19.22
N LEU A 507 19.65 -1.94 -19.57
CA LEU A 507 20.08 -0.82 -20.39
C LEU A 507 20.34 -1.21 -21.85
N GLU A 508 20.36 -2.52 -22.18
CA GLU A 508 20.74 -3.04 -23.50
C GLU A 508 22.07 -2.43 -24.02
N ILE A 509 22.97 -2.06 -23.09
CA ILE A 509 24.22 -1.37 -23.39
C ILE A 509 25.41 -2.32 -23.23
N GLU A 510 26.11 -2.60 -24.33
CA GLU A 510 27.44 -3.23 -24.27
C GLU A 510 28.50 -2.31 -23.67
N SER A 511 28.28 -1.00 -23.58
CA SER A 511 29.32 0.00 -23.27
C SER A 511 28.95 1.05 -22.22
N LEU A 512 28.39 0.63 -21.06
CA LEU A 512 28.30 1.57 -19.93
C LEU A 512 29.72 1.82 -19.39
N PRO A 513 30.17 3.09 -19.23
CA PRO A 513 31.47 3.36 -18.66
C PRO A 513 31.66 2.67 -17.30
N ASP A 514 32.84 2.07 -17.07
CA ASP A 514 33.08 1.27 -15.85
C ASP A 514 32.86 2.04 -14.56
N HIS A 515 33.14 3.35 -14.54
CA HIS A 515 32.90 4.18 -13.37
C HIS A 515 31.39 4.34 -13.07
N VAL A 516 30.52 4.45 -14.10
CA VAL A 516 29.05 4.52 -13.95
C VAL A 516 28.54 3.21 -13.39
N ARG A 517 28.97 2.10 -14.00
CA ARG A 517 28.63 0.75 -13.54
C ARG A 517 29.07 0.54 -12.10
N GLY A 518 30.29 0.96 -11.74
CA GLY A 518 30.82 0.88 -10.39
C GLY A 518 29.96 1.64 -9.37
N VAL A 519 29.44 2.83 -9.72
CA VAL A 519 28.52 3.60 -8.87
C VAL A 519 27.21 2.85 -8.66
N ILE A 520 26.60 2.32 -9.72
CA ILE A 520 25.34 1.56 -9.63
C ILE A 520 25.53 0.35 -8.70
N LEU A 521 26.53 -0.47 -8.96
CA LEU A 521 26.81 -1.69 -8.19
C LEU A 521 27.13 -1.41 -6.71
N SER A 522 27.95 -0.38 -6.44
CA SER A 522 28.35 -0.04 -5.08
C SER A 522 27.19 0.53 -4.24
N ARG A 523 26.19 1.12 -4.88
CA ARG A 523 25.01 1.69 -4.19
C ARG A 523 23.91 0.65 -4.00
N ALA A 524 23.78 -0.28 -4.94
CA ALA A 524 22.72 -1.28 -4.90
C ALA A 524 23.02 -2.46 -3.94
N GLU A 525 24.28 -2.72 -3.61
CA GLU A 525 24.71 -3.79 -2.69
C GLU A 525 24.07 -5.16 -3.01
N GLY A 526 23.84 -5.44 -4.29
CA GLY A 526 23.23 -6.68 -4.76
C GLY A 526 21.69 -6.74 -4.64
N ASN A 527 21.02 -5.66 -4.21
CA ASN A 527 19.57 -5.62 -4.18
C ASN A 527 19.02 -5.22 -5.56
N PRO A 528 18.24 -6.08 -6.25
CA PRO A 528 17.73 -5.80 -7.60
C PRO A 528 16.91 -4.50 -7.70
N PHE A 529 16.05 -4.25 -6.71
CA PHE A 529 15.23 -3.04 -6.67
C PHE A 529 16.11 -1.77 -6.62
N PHE A 530 17.21 -1.81 -5.88
CA PHE A 530 18.13 -0.68 -5.80
C PHE A 530 18.88 -0.47 -7.11
N VAL A 531 19.26 -1.57 -7.81
CA VAL A 531 19.82 -1.47 -9.17
C VAL A 531 18.86 -0.74 -10.10
N GLU A 532 17.59 -1.17 -10.12
CA GLU A 532 16.55 -0.56 -10.97
C GLU A 532 16.32 0.91 -10.65
N GLU A 533 16.24 1.28 -9.37
CA GLU A 533 16.00 2.66 -8.94
C GLU A 533 17.18 3.60 -9.26
N VAL A 534 18.41 3.12 -9.09
CA VAL A 534 19.59 3.92 -9.46
C VAL A 534 19.64 4.12 -10.98
N VAL A 535 19.38 3.08 -11.77
CA VAL A 535 19.31 3.18 -13.24
C VAL A 535 18.22 4.17 -13.66
N ARG A 536 17.03 4.09 -13.09
CA ARG A 536 15.93 5.01 -13.36
C ARG A 536 16.32 6.45 -13.07
N MET A 537 16.89 6.71 -11.90
CA MET A 537 17.35 8.06 -11.53
C MET A 537 18.37 8.61 -12.51
N LEU A 538 19.29 7.79 -13.01
CA LEU A 538 20.29 8.22 -13.99
C LEU A 538 19.65 8.59 -15.33
N ILE A 539 18.59 7.87 -15.73
CA ILE A 539 17.80 8.20 -16.92
C ILE A 539 17.03 9.50 -16.71
N GLU A 540 16.32 9.67 -15.61
CA GLU A 540 15.54 10.86 -15.28
C GLU A 540 16.39 12.13 -15.21
N ARG A 541 17.62 12.02 -14.74
CA ARG A 541 18.58 13.14 -14.70
C ARG A 541 19.28 13.41 -16.03
N GLY A 542 18.99 12.64 -17.08
CA GLY A 542 19.62 12.77 -18.38
C GLY A 542 21.10 12.38 -18.40
N VAL A 543 21.57 11.69 -17.36
CA VAL A 543 22.94 11.14 -17.30
C VAL A 543 23.07 9.93 -18.23
N ILE A 544 21.99 9.17 -18.33
CA ILE A 544 21.82 8.08 -19.30
C ILE A 544 20.66 8.50 -20.23
N VAL A 545 20.90 8.56 -21.52
CA VAL A 545 19.89 8.93 -22.51
C VAL A 545 19.84 7.92 -23.65
N ALA A 546 18.65 7.70 -24.19
CA ALA A 546 18.46 6.89 -25.38
C ALA A 546 18.95 7.64 -26.61
N ARG A 547 19.80 7.03 -27.44
CA ARG A 547 20.20 7.49 -28.78
C ARG A 547 19.92 6.38 -29.79
N GLY A 548 18.77 6.47 -30.47
CA GLY A 548 18.26 5.36 -31.27
C GLY A 548 17.91 4.17 -30.36
N ASP A 549 18.37 2.97 -30.70
CA ASP A 549 18.15 1.75 -29.90
C ASP A 549 19.18 1.52 -28.80
N GLN A 550 20.06 2.51 -28.53
CA GLN A 550 21.12 2.37 -27.53
C GLN A 550 21.04 3.45 -26.44
N TRP A 551 21.32 3.05 -25.21
CA TRP A 551 21.47 3.97 -24.09
C TRP A 551 22.95 4.42 -23.97
N VAL A 552 23.19 5.71 -23.76
CA VAL A 552 24.55 6.29 -23.67
C VAL A 552 24.66 7.18 -22.45
N ALA A 553 25.78 7.14 -21.77
CA ALA A 553 26.08 8.10 -20.72
C ALA A 553 26.50 9.46 -21.33
N THR A 554 25.92 10.56 -20.84
CA THR A 554 26.10 11.92 -21.40
C THR A 554 27.09 12.78 -20.65
N SER A 555 27.39 12.51 -19.37
CA SER A 555 28.27 13.34 -18.54
C SER A 555 28.95 12.54 -17.43
N ASP A 556 30.02 13.11 -16.86
CA ASP A 556 30.64 12.59 -15.66
C ASP A 556 29.63 12.58 -14.49
N ILE A 557 29.47 11.40 -13.90
CA ILE A 557 28.64 11.25 -12.72
C ILE A 557 29.46 11.73 -11.52
N GLY A 558 29.25 12.97 -11.10
CA GLY A 558 29.81 13.49 -9.87
C GLY A 558 29.27 12.73 -8.64
N THR A 559 28.72 13.38 -7.69
CA THR A 559 28.02 12.76 -6.54
C THR A 559 26.63 12.31 -6.93
N VAL A 560 26.39 10.99 -6.98
CA VAL A 560 25.03 10.43 -7.13
C VAL A 560 24.33 10.49 -5.78
N GLU A 561 23.27 11.31 -5.69
CA GLU A 561 22.38 11.33 -4.52
C GLU A 561 21.52 10.07 -4.48
N ILE A 562 21.10 9.66 -3.27
CA ILE A 562 20.22 8.50 -3.07
C ILE A 562 18.86 8.82 -3.70
N PRO A 563 18.26 7.92 -4.50
CA PRO A 563 16.91 8.11 -5.05
C PRO A 563 15.85 8.36 -3.95
N GLU A 564 14.86 9.21 -4.24
CA GLU A 564 13.79 9.52 -3.27
C GLU A 564 13.00 8.28 -2.84
N THR A 565 12.82 7.30 -3.74
CA THR A 565 12.19 6.01 -3.46
C THR A 565 12.94 5.22 -2.40
N LEU A 566 14.28 5.19 -2.48
CA LEU A 566 15.12 4.54 -1.46
C LEU A 566 15.14 5.33 -0.15
N HIS A 567 15.06 6.65 -0.23
CA HIS A 567 15.01 7.49 0.96
C HIS A 567 13.74 7.21 1.78
N GLY A 568 12.58 7.09 1.14
CA GLY A 568 11.31 6.70 1.79
C GLY A 568 11.39 5.33 2.47
N LEU A 569 11.93 4.32 1.77
CA LEU A 569 12.12 2.98 2.32
C LEU A 569 13.04 2.97 3.55
N LEU A 570 14.16 3.67 3.49
CA LEU A 570 15.10 3.76 4.61
C LEU A 570 14.52 4.51 5.80
N LEU A 571 13.78 5.61 5.57
CA LEU A 571 13.11 6.35 6.62
C LEU A 571 12.03 5.51 7.31
N ALA A 572 11.22 4.77 6.55
CA ALA A 572 10.22 3.86 7.11
C ALA A 572 10.85 2.81 8.03
N ARG A 573 12.00 2.23 7.63
CA ARG A 573 12.76 1.29 8.47
C ARG A 573 13.31 1.93 9.73
N ILE A 574 13.86 3.14 9.61
CA ILE A 574 14.37 3.89 10.76
C ILE A 574 13.22 4.22 11.73
N ASP A 575 12.06 4.60 11.21
CA ASP A 575 10.90 4.97 12.03
C ASP A 575 10.26 3.79 12.77
N GLN A 576 10.49 2.56 12.33
CA GLN A 576 10.08 1.34 13.04
C GLN A 576 11.01 0.95 14.20
N LEU A 577 12.24 1.47 14.24
CA LEU A 577 13.19 1.13 15.30
C LEU A 577 12.76 1.69 16.67
N PRO A 578 13.06 1.00 17.79
CA PRO A 578 12.92 1.54 19.14
C PRO A 578 13.69 2.86 19.31
N ALA A 579 13.22 3.74 20.20
CA ALA A 579 13.84 5.06 20.41
C ALA A 579 15.35 4.98 20.76
N SER A 580 15.77 3.96 21.50
CA SER A 580 17.18 3.71 21.82
C SER A 580 18.00 3.38 20.57
N ALA A 581 17.49 2.51 19.69
CA ALA A 581 18.15 2.15 18.43
C ALA A 581 18.22 3.33 17.46
N LYS A 582 17.15 4.14 17.35
CA LYS A 582 17.16 5.39 16.57
C LYS A 582 18.24 6.36 17.03
N ARG A 583 18.37 6.52 18.36
CA ARG A 583 19.41 7.37 18.95
C ARG A 583 20.80 6.86 18.60
N SER A 584 21.05 5.57 18.75
CA SER A 584 22.32 4.94 18.38
C SER A 584 22.64 5.13 16.90
N LEU A 585 21.64 4.96 16.02
CA LEU A 585 21.79 5.14 14.59
C LEU A 585 22.11 6.60 14.22
N ARG A 586 21.47 7.58 14.85
CA ARG A 586 21.76 9.01 14.64
C ARG A 586 23.20 9.37 15.02
N VAL A 587 23.69 8.85 16.13
CA VAL A 587 25.09 9.05 16.55
C VAL A 587 26.04 8.34 15.57
N ALA A 588 25.75 7.11 15.19
CA ALA A 588 26.54 6.37 14.22
C ALA A 588 26.64 7.07 12.85
N ALA A 589 25.53 7.67 12.39
CA ALA A 589 25.48 8.39 11.11
C ALA A 589 26.43 9.62 11.08
N VAL A 590 26.64 10.26 12.22
CA VAL A 590 27.60 11.39 12.35
C VAL A 590 29.06 10.89 12.36
N ILE A 591 29.31 9.73 12.93
CA ILE A 591 30.66 9.14 13.00
C ILE A 591 31.11 8.66 11.59
N GLY A 592 30.21 8.10 10.79
CA GLY A 592 30.49 7.64 9.44
C GLY A 592 30.14 6.16 9.21
N ARG A 593 30.47 5.64 8.02
CA ARG A 593 30.12 4.27 7.60
C ARG A 593 30.87 3.15 8.32
N GLN A 594 32.08 3.41 8.76
CA GLN A 594 32.95 2.45 9.45
C GLN A 594 33.54 3.11 10.68
N PHE A 595 33.29 2.55 11.84
CA PHE A 595 33.80 3.06 13.11
C PHE A 595 33.95 1.92 14.12
N PRO A 596 34.93 2.03 15.07
CA PRO A 596 35.00 1.09 16.18
C PRO A 596 33.80 1.23 17.12
N LEU A 597 33.17 0.11 17.50
CA LEU A 597 32.00 0.11 18.40
C LEU A 597 32.21 0.92 19.67
N ARG A 598 33.42 0.85 20.27
CA ARG A 598 33.81 1.64 21.46
C ARG A 598 33.65 3.16 21.30
N VAL A 599 33.74 3.69 20.05
CA VAL A 599 33.55 5.13 19.80
C VAL A 599 32.07 5.48 19.93
N LEU A 600 31.19 4.67 19.36
CA LEU A 600 29.75 4.82 19.48
C LEU A 600 29.30 4.74 20.95
N GLU A 601 29.74 3.71 21.68
CA GLU A 601 29.43 3.51 23.10
C GLU A 601 29.85 4.70 23.94
N ARG A 602 31.06 5.23 23.71
CA ARG A 602 31.57 6.38 24.46
C ARG A 602 30.77 7.66 24.21
N ILE A 603 30.31 7.90 22.98
CA ILE A 603 29.50 9.06 22.65
C ILE A 603 28.09 8.92 23.24
N LEU A 604 27.48 7.73 23.15
CA LEU A 604 26.16 7.47 23.73
C LEU A 604 26.17 7.67 25.24
N THR A 605 27.19 7.13 25.94
CA THR A 605 27.36 7.31 27.39
C THR A 605 27.57 8.80 27.77
N ALA A 606 28.37 9.55 27.02
CA ALA A 606 28.59 10.96 27.24
C ALA A 606 27.32 11.80 27.03
N THR A 607 26.48 11.44 26.06
CA THR A 607 25.20 12.14 25.81
C THR A 607 24.13 11.81 26.84
N GLU A 608 24.18 10.67 27.52
CA GLU A 608 23.31 10.33 28.65
C GLU A 608 23.63 11.13 29.92
N VAL A 609 24.91 11.34 30.19
CA VAL A 609 25.37 12.15 31.33
C VAL A 609 25.03 13.64 31.16
N SER A 610 24.91 14.12 29.89
CA SER A 610 24.60 15.56 29.63
C SER A 610 23.08 15.85 29.63
N ALA A 611 22.21 14.83 29.64
CA ALA A 611 20.76 14.96 29.59
C ALA A 611 20.07 14.74 30.96
N GLY A 612 20.82 14.43 32.02
CA GLY A 612 20.40 14.35 33.42
C GLY A 612 20.97 15.53 34.19
#